data_4e3e1f7b9c5775094476d53f0abb56a9
#
_entry.id   4e3e1f7b9c5775094476d53f0abb56a9
#
_cell.length_a   1.000
_cell.length_b   1.000
_cell.length_c   1.000
_cell.angle_alpha   90.00
_cell.angle_beta   90.00
_cell.angle_gamma   90.00
#
_symmetry.space_group_name_H-M   'P 1'
#
loop_
_entity.id
_entity.type
_entity.pdbx_description
1 polymer ?
#
loop_
_entity_poly.entity_id
_entity_poly.type
_entity_poly.pdbx_seq_one_letter_code
_entity_poly.pdbx_strand_id
1 'polypeptide(L)'
;MSTRLEKAILSALIYADIFDYPLTIKEIGKYLIQFKIQSASWRTKFKITAKDLEFIKYKNSFYYLIGRENIIKTRREREQWSVEKIKKADKISHILKFIPTVRLIGITGALAVNNSKEEDDIDLLIITKRGLLWTTRFLMSNLAKFGIK
;
A
#
# COMPACT_ATOMS: atom_id res chain seq x y z
N MET A 1 3.62 31.37 -9.51
CA MET A 1 2.38 30.59 -9.19
C MET A 1 2.65 29.12 -9.43
N SER A 2 2.48 28.27 -8.39
CA SER A 2 2.66 26.82 -8.52
C SER A 2 1.64 26.23 -9.49
N THR A 3 2.07 25.41 -10.44
CA THR A 3 1.20 24.78 -11.42
C THR A 3 0.30 23.73 -10.75
N ARG A 4 -0.82 23.37 -11.38
CA ARG A 4 -1.72 22.31 -10.87
C ARG A 4 -0.95 20.97 -10.70
N LEU A 5 0.02 20.71 -11.58
CA LEU A 5 0.85 19.52 -11.51
C LEU A 5 1.78 19.53 -10.28
N GLU A 6 2.42 20.66 -9.99
CA GLU A 6 3.28 20.82 -8.80
C GLU A 6 2.52 20.58 -7.52
N LYS A 7 1.33 21.16 -7.39
CA LYS A 7 0.46 20.97 -6.23
C LYS A 7 0.08 19.47 -6.07
N ALA A 8 -0.28 18.82 -7.16
CA ALA A 8 -0.65 17.40 -7.13
C ALA A 8 0.53 16.48 -6.76
N ILE A 9 1.73 16.76 -7.29
CA ILE A 9 2.96 16.03 -6.94
C ILE A 9 3.27 16.21 -5.45
N LEU A 10 3.28 17.46 -4.98
CA LEU A 10 3.58 17.77 -3.61
C LEU A 10 2.58 17.14 -2.64
N SER A 11 1.28 17.23 -2.95
CA SER A 11 0.23 16.58 -2.16
C SER A 11 0.42 15.06 -2.07
N ALA A 12 0.80 14.40 -3.17
CA ALA A 12 1.07 12.97 -3.17
C ALA A 12 2.26 12.61 -2.29
N LEU A 13 3.35 13.39 -2.36
CA LEU A 13 4.55 13.14 -1.56
C LEU A 13 4.30 13.44 -0.07
N ILE A 14 3.62 14.53 0.26
CA ILE A 14 3.27 14.86 1.66
C ILE A 14 2.37 13.77 2.25
N TYR A 15 1.36 13.32 1.50
CA TYR A 15 0.49 12.25 1.95
C TYR A 15 1.25 10.95 2.22
N ALA A 16 2.15 10.56 1.32
CA ALA A 16 2.94 9.35 1.47
C ALA A 16 3.98 9.46 2.60
N ASP A 17 4.52 10.66 2.84
CA ASP A 17 5.49 10.93 3.90
C ASP A 17 4.91 10.71 5.30
N ILE A 18 3.60 10.94 5.49
CA ILE A 18 2.90 10.64 6.76
C ILE A 18 3.06 9.17 7.16
N PHE A 19 3.22 8.28 6.19
CA PHE A 19 3.38 6.84 6.37
C PHE A 19 4.83 6.36 6.23
N ASP A 20 5.82 7.26 6.23
CA ASP A 20 7.23 6.98 5.93
C ASP A 20 7.41 6.22 4.60
N TYR A 21 6.65 6.60 3.58
CA TYR A 21 6.54 5.87 2.32
C TYR A 21 7.03 6.72 1.14
N PRO A 22 8.34 6.69 0.79
CA PRO A 22 8.85 7.39 -0.38
C PRO A 22 8.29 6.76 -1.65
N LEU A 23 7.93 7.57 -2.63
CA LEU A 23 7.21 7.13 -3.82
C LEU A 23 8.14 6.89 -5.01
N THR A 24 7.88 5.83 -5.76
CA THR A 24 8.41 5.65 -7.11
C THR A 24 7.62 6.51 -8.11
N ILE A 25 8.20 6.77 -9.29
CA ILE A 25 7.49 7.51 -10.36
C ILE A 25 6.19 6.83 -10.79
N LYS A 26 6.14 5.48 -10.73
CA LYS A 26 4.91 4.73 -11.06
C LYS A 26 3.81 4.97 -10.03
N GLU A 27 4.17 5.02 -8.75
CA GLU A 27 3.23 5.27 -7.65
C GLU A 27 2.74 6.71 -7.67
N ILE A 28 3.62 7.69 -7.88
CA ILE A 28 3.21 9.08 -8.09
C ILE A 28 2.17 9.16 -9.21
N GLY A 29 2.39 8.44 -10.33
CA GLY A 29 1.42 8.40 -11.42
C GLY A 29 0.02 7.94 -11.01
N LYS A 30 -0.10 6.99 -10.08
CA LYS A 30 -1.38 6.55 -9.54
C LYS A 30 -2.10 7.67 -8.77
N TYR A 31 -1.36 8.43 -7.96
CA TYR A 31 -1.93 9.59 -7.25
C TYR A 31 -2.36 10.69 -8.22
N LEU A 32 -1.57 10.94 -9.28
CA LEU A 32 -1.90 11.97 -10.28
C LEU A 32 -3.21 11.69 -11.04
N ILE A 33 -3.59 10.42 -11.23
CA ILE A 33 -4.89 10.04 -11.80
C ILE A 33 -6.04 10.60 -10.97
N GLN A 34 -5.95 10.59 -9.65
CA GLN A 34 -6.97 11.14 -8.74
C GLN A 34 -7.12 12.65 -8.94
N PHE A 35 -6.06 13.36 -9.33
CA PHE A 35 -6.09 14.79 -9.68
C PHE A 35 -6.51 15.06 -11.13
N LYS A 36 -6.98 14.02 -11.87
CA LYS A 36 -7.38 14.12 -13.30
C LYS A 36 -6.24 14.62 -14.20
N ILE A 37 -5.00 14.28 -13.87
CA ILE A 37 -3.82 14.59 -14.68
C ILE A 37 -3.48 13.35 -15.52
N GLN A 38 -4.09 13.25 -16.69
CA GLN A 38 -4.00 12.09 -17.60
C GLN A 38 -3.30 12.45 -18.93
N SER A 39 -2.21 13.20 -18.91
CA SER A 39 -1.49 13.45 -20.16
C SER A 39 -0.40 12.41 -20.39
N ALA A 40 -0.23 11.90 -21.61
CA ALA A 40 0.85 10.96 -21.96
C ALA A 40 2.24 11.52 -21.60
N SER A 41 2.40 12.83 -21.58
CA SER A 41 3.64 13.54 -21.28
C SER A 41 3.88 13.83 -19.79
N TRP A 42 3.01 13.38 -18.87
CA TRP A 42 3.13 13.75 -17.45
C TRP A 42 4.46 13.34 -16.83
N ARG A 43 5.04 12.20 -17.23
CA ARG A 43 6.34 11.71 -16.70
C ARG A 43 7.50 12.64 -17.06
N THR A 44 7.52 13.16 -18.29
CA THR A 44 8.53 14.11 -18.74
C THR A 44 8.35 15.45 -18.01
N LYS A 45 7.13 15.95 -17.94
CA LYS A 45 6.79 17.15 -17.17
C LYS A 45 7.14 16.98 -15.70
N PHE A 46 6.81 15.83 -15.09
CA PHE A 46 7.16 15.52 -13.71
C PHE A 46 8.66 15.60 -13.46
N LYS A 47 9.51 14.99 -14.32
CA LYS A 47 10.97 15.01 -14.14
C LYS A 47 11.54 16.42 -14.20
N ILE A 48 11.00 17.27 -15.06
CA ILE A 48 11.39 18.68 -15.15
C ILE A 48 10.94 19.41 -13.89
N THR A 49 9.68 19.34 -13.57
CA THR A 49 9.07 19.99 -12.39
C THR A 49 9.73 19.56 -11.08
N ALA A 50 10.00 18.26 -10.90
CA ALA A 50 10.61 17.76 -9.68
C ALA A 50 12.06 18.23 -9.47
N LYS A 51 12.79 18.54 -10.55
CA LYS A 51 14.13 19.15 -10.46
C LYS A 51 14.10 20.59 -9.97
N ASP A 52 13.03 21.31 -10.31
CA ASP A 52 12.86 22.74 -9.95
C ASP A 52 12.32 22.91 -8.53
N LEU A 53 11.82 21.82 -7.91
CA LEU A 53 11.29 21.85 -6.54
C LEU A 53 12.39 21.45 -5.53
N GLU A 54 12.99 22.43 -4.89
CA GLU A 54 14.10 22.25 -3.92
C GLU A 54 13.79 21.26 -2.78
N PHE A 55 12.52 21.14 -2.40
CA PHE A 55 12.06 20.27 -1.32
C PHE A 55 11.82 18.82 -1.74
N ILE A 56 11.92 18.47 -3.02
CA ILE A 56 11.82 17.10 -3.51
C ILE A 56 13.22 16.56 -3.79
N LYS A 57 13.55 15.43 -3.21
CA LYS A 57 14.80 14.72 -3.45
C LYS A 57 14.52 13.37 -4.12
N TYR A 58 15.52 12.89 -4.87
CA TYR A 58 15.47 11.63 -5.58
C TYR A 58 16.70 10.80 -5.29
N LYS A 59 16.50 9.58 -4.79
CA LYS A 59 17.57 8.61 -4.54
C LYS A 59 17.03 7.18 -4.66
N ASN A 60 17.82 6.29 -5.25
CA ASN A 60 17.50 4.87 -5.34
C ASN A 60 16.09 4.57 -5.95
N SER A 61 15.71 5.32 -6.98
CA SER A 61 14.40 5.25 -7.65
C SER A 61 13.21 5.79 -6.87
N PHE A 62 13.43 6.39 -5.70
CA PHE A 62 12.41 6.98 -4.85
C PHE A 62 12.48 8.51 -4.83
N TYR A 63 11.30 9.12 -4.78
CA TYR A 63 11.09 10.54 -4.54
C TYR A 63 10.58 10.73 -3.11
N TYR A 64 11.14 11.69 -2.39
CA TYR A 64 10.84 11.99 -0.99
C TYR A 64 11.08 13.46 -0.68
N LEU A 65 10.59 13.92 0.47
CA LEU A 65 10.78 15.30 0.92
C LEU A 65 12.19 15.51 1.49
N ILE A 66 12.72 16.72 1.35
CA ILE A 66 14.02 17.10 1.92
C ILE A 66 14.10 16.73 3.42
N GLY A 67 15.23 16.19 3.85
CA GLY A 67 15.42 15.76 5.24
C GLY A 67 14.86 14.37 5.58
N ARG A 68 14.13 13.71 4.65
CA ARG A 68 13.47 12.42 4.88
C ARG A 68 14.14 11.22 4.22
N GLU A 69 15.43 11.29 3.93
CA GLU A 69 16.17 10.21 3.24
C GLU A 69 16.11 8.86 3.97
N ASN A 70 16.04 8.88 5.29
CA ASN A 70 15.95 7.69 6.15
C ASN A 70 14.74 6.78 5.81
N ILE A 71 13.64 7.34 5.33
CA ILE A 71 12.44 6.56 4.99
C ILE A 71 12.66 5.58 3.83
N ILE A 72 13.72 5.74 3.03
CA ILE A 72 14.08 4.78 1.98
C ILE A 72 14.49 3.43 2.59
N LYS A 73 15.25 3.47 3.68
CA LYS A 73 15.65 2.26 4.42
C LYS A 73 14.41 1.60 5.04
N THR A 74 13.61 2.39 5.75
CA THR A 74 12.35 1.96 6.37
C THR A 74 11.43 1.26 5.35
N ARG A 75 11.26 1.84 4.15
CA ARG A 75 10.45 1.22 3.10
C ARG A 75 10.97 -0.13 2.67
N ARG A 76 12.29 -0.27 2.44
CA ARG A 76 12.89 -1.55 2.03
C ARG A 76 12.71 -2.64 3.08
N GLU A 77 12.87 -2.31 4.35
CA GLU A 77 12.63 -3.22 5.46
C GLU A 77 11.15 -3.65 5.49
N ARG A 78 10.22 -2.71 5.38
CA ARG A 78 8.79 -3.00 5.35
C ARG A 78 8.37 -3.81 4.11
N GLU A 79 8.99 -3.60 2.96
CA GLU A 79 8.77 -4.42 1.76
C GLU A 79 9.18 -5.88 1.99
N GLN A 80 10.31 -6.14 2.67
CA GLN A 80 10.74 -7.50 3.01
C GLN A 80 9.75 -8.19 3.96
N TRP A 81 9.36 -7.51 5.05
CA TRP A 81 8.35 -8.03 5.98
C TRP A 81 7.00 -8.27 5.30
N SER A 82 6.61 -7.38 4.40
CA SER A 82 5.36 -7.52 3.64
C SER A 82 5.37 -8.76 2.75
N VAL A 83 6.48 -9.08 2.08
CA VAL A 83 6.60 -10.29 1.25
C VAL A 83 6.38 -11.56 2.09
N GLU A 84 6.97 -11.64 3.28
CA GLU A 84 6.78 -12.79 4.17
C GLU A 84 5.35 -12.90 4.69
N LYS A 85 4.75 -11.78 5.08
CA LYS A 85 3.36 -11.73 5.55
C LYS A 85 2.35 -12.07 4.45
N ILE A 86 2.60 -11.61 3.21
CA ILE A 86 1.76 -11.98 2.05
C ILE A 86 1.79 -13.49 1.82
N LYS A 87 2.95 -14.15 1.93
CA LYS A 87 3.03 -15.61 1.84
C LYS A 87 2.25 -16.32 2.95
N LYS A 88 2.26 -15.79 4.17
CA LYS A 88 1.44 -16.30 5.28
C LYS A 88 -0.06 -16.08 5.01
N ALA A 89 -0.43 -14.87 4.58
CA ALA A 89 -1.82 -14.55 4.22
C ALA A 89 -2.36 -15.43 3.10
N ASP A 90 -1.53 -15.75 2.10
CA ASP A 90 -1.88 -16.64 0.99
C ASP A 90 -2.19 -18.06 1.51
N LYS A 91 -1.35 -18.63 2.36
CA LYS A 91 -1.59 -19.93 3.00
C LYS A 91 -2.91 -19.94 3.79
N ILE A 92 -3.15 -18.90 4.58
CA ILE A 92 -4.40 -18.76 5.35
C ILE A 92 -5.59 -18.67 4.40
N SER A 93 -5.50 -17.88 3.34
CA SER A 93 -6.57 -17.71 2.36
C SER A 93 -6.93 -19.03 1.66
N HIS A 94 -5.93 -19.89 1.40
CA HIS A 94 -6.13 -21.22 0.83
C HIS A 94 -6.91 -22.16 1.74
N ILE A 95 -6.85 -21.97 3.04
CA ILE A 95 -7.67 -22.72 4.00
C ILE A 95 -9.08 -22.11 4.09
N LEU A 96 -9.15 -20.78 4.21
CA LEU A 96 -10.43 -20.09 4.39
C LEU A 96 -11.34 -20.17 3.17
N LYS A 97 -10.81 -20.32 1.96
CA LYS A 97 -11.62 -20.49 0.73
C LYS A 97 -12.51 -21.75 0.73
N PHE A 98 -12.18 -22.76 1.53
CA PHE A 98 -13.01 -23.97 1.65
C PHE A 98 -14.26 -23.74 2.52
N ILE A 99 -14.38 -22.61 3.20
CA ILE A 99 -15.60 -22.24 3.92
C ILE A 99 -16.66 -21.83 2.88
N PRO A 100 -17.76 -22.58 2.71
CA PRO A 100 -18.69 -22.38 1.59
C PRO A 100 -19.48 -21.07 1.66
N THR A 101 -19.38 -20.37 2.78
CA THR A 101 -20.00 -19.04 2.97
C THR A 101 -19.09 -17.88 2.58
N VAL A 102 -17.78 -18.11 2.40
CA VAL A 102 -16.81 -17.10 1.97
C VAL A 102 -16.93 -16.84 0.46
N ARG A 103 -16.94 -15.58 0.06
CA ARG A 103 -17.03 -15.14 -1.34
C ARG A 103 -15.76 -14.46 -1.82
N LEU A 104 -15.09 -13.73 -0.93
CA LEU A 104 -13.86 -13.03 -1.24
C LEU A 104 -12.99 -12.96 0.02
N ILE A 105 -11.69 -13.07 -0.18
CA ILE A 105 -10.67 -12.80 0.83
C ILE A 105 -9.72 -11.79 0.22
N GLY A 106 -9.47 -10.69 0.91
CA GLY A 106 -8.55 -9.64 0.48
C GLY A 106 -7.62 -9.22 1.60
N ILE A 107 -6.41 -8.82 1.26
CA ILE A 107 -5.47 -8.20 2.19
C ILE A 107 -5.81 -6.71 2.28
N THR A 108 -5.79 -6.15 3.50
CA THR A 108 -6.05 -4.73 3.77
C THR A 108 -4.93 -4.11 4.59
N GLY A 109 -5.09 -2.85 4.99
CA GLY A 109 -4.13 -2.15 5.83
C GLY A 109 -2.78 -1.89 5.18
N ALA A 110 -1.75 -1.76 6.00
CA ALA A 110 -0.37 -1.47 5.57
C ALA A 110 0.19 -2.57 4.65
N LEU A 111 -0.21 -3.82 4.87
CA LEU A 111 0.24 -4.96 4.08
C LEU A 111 -0.24 -4.88 2.62
N ALA A 112 -1.44 -4.35 2.37
CA ALA A 112 -1.98 -4.20 1.02
C ALA A 112 -1.15 -3.27 0.12
N VAL A 113 -0.36 -2.38 0.72
CA VAL A 113 0.53 -1.44 0.03
C VAL A 113 2.02 -1.75 0.24
N ASN A 114 2.36 -2.95 0.73
CA ASN A 114 3.72 -3.36 1.05
C ASN A 114 4.44 -2.43 2.04
N ASN A 115 3.72 -1.90 3.02
CA ASN A 115 4.24 -1.01 4.04
C ASN A 115 4.07 -1.56 5.47
N SER A 116 3.95 -2.89 5.61
CA SER A 116 3.78 -3.55 6.90
C SER A 116 5.10 -3.63 7.65
N LYS A 117 5.08 -3.27 8.93
CA LYS A 117 6.21 -3.45 9.86
C LYS A 117 6.28 -4.91 10.31
N GLU A 118 7.37 -5.29 10.98
CA GLU A 118 7.54 -6.63 11.53
C GLU A 118 6.44 -6.99 12.53
N GLU A 119 6.14 -6.06 13.44
CA GLU A 119 5.17 -6.23 14.52
C GLU A 119 3.70 -6.11 14.08
N ASP A 120 3.40 -5.61 12.88
CA ASP A 120 2.03 -5.42 12.42
C ASP A 120 1.32 -6.77 12.21
N ASP A 121 0.03 -6.82 12.48
CA ASP A 121 -0.83 -7.96 12.19
C ASP A 121 -1.15 -8.07 10.69
N ILE A 122 -1.70 -9.23 10.30
CA ILE A 122 -2.21 -9.48 8.95
C ILE A 122 -3.71 -9.22 8.94
N ASP A 123 -4.12 -8.09 8.37
CA ASP A 123 -5.52 -7.72 8.24
C ASP A 123 -6.15 -8.33 6.98
N LEU A 124 -7.18 -9.15 7.17
CA LEU A 124 -7.93 -9.77 6.09
C LEU A 124 -9.37 -9.24 6.02
N LEU A 125 -9.75 -8.72 4.86
CA LEU A 125 -11.14 -8.43 4.52
C LEU A 125 -11.81 -9.71 4.02
N ILE A 126 -12.93 -10.10 4.62
CA ILE A 126 -13.68 -11.28 4.21
C ILE A 126 -15.09 -10.87 3.84
N ILE A 127 -15.47 -11.12 2.59
CA ILE A 127 -16.84 -10.93 2.11
C ILE A 127 -17.55 -12.29 2.14
N THR A 128 -18.70 -12.33 2.76
CA THR A 128 -19.51 -13.56 2.94
C THR A 128 -20.77 -13.53 2.08
N LYS A 129 -21.42 -14.68 1.92
CA LYS A 129 -22.80 -14.73 1.42
C LYS A 129 -23.72 -13.90 2.32
N ARG A 130 -24.72 -13.26 1.70
CA ARG A 130 -25.73 -12.45 2.42
C ARG A 130 -26.37 -13.25 3.56
N GLY A 131 -26.46 -12.63 4.72
CA GLY A 131 -27.06 -13.22 5.92
C GLY A 131 -26.18 -14.23 6.67
N LEU A 132 -25.01 -14.61 6.16
CA LEU A 132 -24.15 -15.65 6.76
C LEU A 132 -22.87 -15.10 7.44
N LEU A 133 -22.84 -13.82 7.77
CA LEU A 133 -21.67 -13.19 8.42
C LEU A 133 -21.31 -13.89 9.74
N TRP A 134 -22.28 -14.07 10.60
CA TRP A 134 -22.07 -14.68 11.92
C TRP A 134 -21.70 -16.15 11.84
N THR A 135 -22.34 -16.90 10.93
CA THR A 135 -21.99 -18.30 10.65
C THR A 135 -20.54 -18.42 10.16
N THR A 136 -20.14 -17.55 9.23
CA THR A 136 -18.76 -17.53 8.74
C THR A 136 -17.78 -17.20 9.86
N ARG A 137 -18.07 -16.18 10.66
CA ARG A 137 -17.24 -15.80 11.81
C ARG A 137 -17.08 -16.95 12.81
N PHE A 138 -18.17 -17.66 13.12
CA PHE A 138 -18.14 -18.83 14.00
C PHE A 138 -17.23 -19.93 13.44
N LEU A 139 -17.38 -20.28 12.15
CA LEU A 139 -16.55 -21.28 11.49
C LEU A 139 -15.08 -20.91 11.50
N MET A 140 -14.76 -19.64 11.18
CA MET A 140 -13.38 -19.14 11.18
C MET A 140 -12.76 -19.14 12.58
N SER A 141 -13.52 -18.73 13.60
CA SER A 141 -13.03 -18.72 14.99
C SER A 141 -12.71 -20.13 15.49
N ASN A 142 -13.46 -21.13 15.06
CA ASN A 142 -13.16 -22.52 15.38
C ASN A 142 -11.93 -23.03 14.62
N LEU A 143 -11.80 -22.73 13.33
CA LEU A 143 -10.60 -23.09 12.55
C LEU A 143 -9.33 -22.47 13.14
N ALA A 144 -9.38 -21.21 13.61
CA ALA A 144 -8.25 -20.57 14.26
C ALA A 144 -7.82 -21.29 15.56
N LYS A 145 -8.74 -21.91 16.31
CA LYS A 145 -8.42 -22.71 17.50
C LYS A 145 -7.75 -24.03 17.16
N PHE A 146 -8.01 -24.60 15.99
CA PHE A 146 -7.50 -25.90 15.55
C PHE A 146 -6.18 -25.85 14.79
N GLY A 147 -5.44 -24.73 14.76
CA GLY A 147 -4.07 -24.74 14.31
C GLY A 147 -3.67 -23.81 13.17
N ILE A 148 -4.44 -22.79 12.87
CA ILE A 148 -3.96 -21.67 12.05
C ILE A 148 -3.20 -20.70 12.99
N LYS A 149 -1.98 -21.08 13.36
CA LYS A 149 -1.02 -20.18 13.98
C LYS A 149 -0.04 -19.67 12.93
#